data_7faecd6fdc3e1fddb45c44e91a5571f5
#
_entry.id   7faecd6fdc3e1fddb45c44e91a5571f5
#
_cell.length_a   1.000
_cell.length_b   1.000
_cell.length_c   1.000
_cell.angle_alpha   90.00
_cell.angle_beta   90.00
_cell.angle_gamma   90.00
#
_symmetry.space_group_name_H-M   'P 1'
#
loop_
_entity.id
_entity.type
_entity.pdbx_description
1 polymer ?
#
loop_
_entity_poly.entity_id
_entity_poly.type
_entity_poly.pdbx_seq_one_letter_code
_entity_poly.pdbx_strand_id
1 'polypeptide(L)'
;MYKALRDNDPVHRVVPPEQPDHDYWVLSRHADVWEAARDNETFSSAQGLTVNYGELELIGLQDNPPFVMQDPPVHTEFRKLVSRGFTPRQVEVVEPKVREFVVERIERMRASGGGDIVAELFKPLPSMVVAHYLGVPEEDRNQFDGWTEAIVAANTTSGGVAGALGGLGDALGEMMAYFTSLIERRRVEPEDDTVSHLVAAGIGADGDIAGVLSILAFTFTMVTGGNDTTTGMLGGTAQLLHQRPDQRRLLVSEPELIPDAIDEFLRLTSPVQGLARTTTRDVTVGGTTIPADRKVLLLYGSANRDEREFGDDAAELDVQRRPRNIMTFSHGAHFCLGAAAARMQSRVALTELLTRCPDFEVDESGIVWAGGSYVRRPLSVPFRVSS
;
A
#
# COMPACT_ATOMS: atom_id res chain seq x y z
N MET A 1 14.86 -10.55 -14.03
CA MET A 1 15.70 -9.62 -13.21
C MET A 1 15.77 -10.06 -11.76
N TYR A 2 14.68 -10.14 -10.99
CA TYR A 2 14.69 -10.50 -9.56
C TYR A 2 15.40 -11.82 -9.25
N LYS A 3 15.10 -12.90 -10.01
CA LYS A 3 15.79 -14.18 -9.84
C LYS A 3 17.30 -14.06 -10.03
N ALA A 4 17.75 -13.32 -11.03
CA ALA A 4 19.18 -13.12 -11.27
C ALA A 4 19.87 -12.39 -10.10
N LEU A 5 19.22 -11.40 -9.48
CA LEU A 5 19.73 -10.75 -8.27
C LEU A 5 19.83 -11.75 -7.12
N ARG A 6 18.75 -12.49 -6.81
CA ARG A 6 18.74 -13.47 -5.71
C ARG A 6 19.82 -14.53 -5.85
N ASP A 7 20.09 -14.98 -7.08
CA ASP A 7 21.03 -16.08 -7.32
C ASP A 7 22.49 -15.63 -7.38
N ASN A 8 22.77 -14.46 -7.97
CA ASN A 8 24.14 -14.07 -8.29
C ASN A 8 24.66 -12.87 -7.47
N ASP A 9 23.77 -11.96 -7.04
CA ASP A 9 24.16 -10.74 -6.32
C ASP A 9 23.04 -10.29 -5.37
N PRO A 10 22.79 -11.08 -4.29
CA PRO A 10 21.61 -10.87 -3.44
C PRO A 10 21.69 -9.60 -2.60
N VAL A 11 22.87 -9.04 -2.40
CA VAL A 11 23.15 -7.78 -1.71
C VAL A 11 23.84 -6.85 -2.70
N HIS A 12 23.03 -6.32 -3.61
CA HIS A 12 23.51 -5.57 -4.77
C HIS A 12 23.75 -4.09 -4.42
N ARG A 13 24.93 -3.56 -4.76
CA ARG A 13 25.24 -2.13 -4.65
C ARG A 13 24.89 -1.40 -5.95
N VAL A 14 24.08 -0.35 -5.84
CA VAL A 14 23.76 0.55 -6.93
C VAL A 14 24.50 1.87 -6.74
N VAL A 15 25.25 2.28 -7.77
CA VAL A 15 25.95 3.57 -7.79
C VAL A 15 25.35 4.42 -8.90
N PRO A 16 24.52 5.43 -8.58
CA PRO A 16 23.95 6.33 -9.58
C PRO A 16 25.06 7.10 -10.30
N PRO A 17 25.09 7.10 -11.66
CA PRO A 17 26.20 7.76 -12.39
C PRO A 17 26.30 9.26 -12.14
N GLU A 18 25.15 9.93 -11.94
CA GLU A 18 25.10 11.38 -11.72
C GLU A 18 25.36 11.80 -10.28
N GLN A 19 25.21 10.88 -9.33
CA GLN A 19 25.40 11.11 -7.89
C GLN A 19 26.06 9.88 -7.24
N PRO A 20 27.36 9.62 -7.49
CA PRO A 20 28.04 8.42 -6.97
C PRO A 20 28.06 8.31 -5.45
N ASP A 21 27.99 9.43 -4.73
CA ASP A 21 27.96 9.48 -3.26
C ASP A 21 26.59 9.08 -2.68
N HIS A 22 25.56 9.06 -3.52
CA HIS A 22 24.20 8.60 -3.19
C HIS A 22 24.00 7.12 -3.55
N ASP A 23 25.04 6.33 -3.41
CA ASP A 23 24.94 4.90 -3.60
C ASP A 23 24.05 4.23 -2.55
N TYR A 24 23.41 3.13 -2.95
CA TYR A 24 22.53 2.37 -2.07
C TYR A 24 22.64 0.87 -2.32
N TRP A 25 22.19 0.08 -1.37
CA TRP A 25 22.15 -1.38 -1.48
C TRP A 25 20.71 -1.88 -1.71
N VAL A 26 20.60 -3.04 -2.32
CA VAL A 26 19.34 -3.73 -2.58
C VAL A 26 19.43 -5.13 -1.99
N LEU A 27 18.56 -5.45 -1.03
CA LEU A 27 18.39 -6.81 -0.53
C LEU A 27 17.29 -7.50 -1.34
N SER A 28 17.60 -8.65 -1.94
CA SER A 28 16.68 -9.30 -2.88
C SER A 28 16.17 -10.68 -2.42
N ARG A 29 16.86 -11.37 -1.50
CA ARG A 29 16.42 -12.66 -0.91
C ARG A 29 15.42 -12.45 0.21
N HIS A 30 14.47 -13.38 0.34
CA HIS A 30 13.43 -13.31 1.36
C HIS A 30 14.01 -13.21 2.77
N ALA A 31 14.92 -14.09 3.15
CA ALA A 31 15.51 -14.12 4.50
C ALA A 31 16.20 -12.80 4.87
N ASP A 32 16.98 -12.21 3.94
CA ASP A 32 17.68 -10.96 4.16
C ASP A 32 16.73 -9.78 4.33
N VAL A 33 15.68 -9.72 3.48
CA VAL A 33 14.63 -8.69 3.53
C VAL A 33 13.81 -8.83 4.82
N TRP A 34 13.49 -10.06 5.23
CA TRP A 34 12.72 -10.35 6.44
C TRP A 34 13.46 -9.90 7.69
N GLU A 35 14.73 -10.27 7.83
CA GLU A 35 15.54 -9.88 8.99
C GLU A 35 15.79 -8.37 9.02
N ALA A 36 16.11 -7.74 7.89
CA ALA A 36 16.29 -6.29 7.82
C ALA A 36 14.99 -5.52 8.14
N ALA A 37 13.83 -6.02 7.75
CA ALA A 37 12.55 -5.41 8.10
C ALA A 37 12.21 -5.50 9.60
N ARG A 38 12.76 -6.49 10.30
CA ARG A 38 12.57 -6.72 11.74
C ARG A 38 13.55 -5.93 12.59
N ASP A 39 14.78 -5.75 12.12
CA ASP A 39 15.86 -5.06 12.85
C ASP A 39 15.82 -3.54 12.61
N ASN A 40 14.87 -2.87 13.25
CA ASN A 40 14.74 -1.41 13.17
C ASN A 40 15.86 -0.64 13.89
N GLU A 41 16.66 -1.28 14.74
CA GLU A 41 17.83 -0.66 15.37
C GLU A 41 18.96 -0.48 14.35
N THR A 42 19.15 -1.44 13.44
CA THR A 42 20.17 -1.39 12.38
C THR A 42 19.62 -0.76 11.10
N PHE A 43 18.37 -1.03 10.73
CA PHE A 43 17.74 -0.57 9.50
C PHE A 43 16.60 0.43 9.83
N SER A 44 16.99 1.67 10.08
CA SER A 44 16.11 2.76 10.51
C SER A 44 15.18 3.24 9.39
N SER A 45 13.95 3.62 9.75
CA SER A 45 13.00 4.31 8.88
C SER A 45 13.11 5.84 8.98
N ALA A 46 13.85 6.38 9.94
CA ALA A 46 13.82 7.79 10.32
C ALA A 46 14.39 8.75 9.26
N GLN A 47 15.07 8.25 8.23
CA GLN A 47 15.57 9.07 7.13
C GLN A 47 14.75 8.90 5.83
N GLY A 48 13.50 8.44 5.93
CA GLY A 48 12.63 8.23 4.78
C GLY A 48 12.59 6.78 4.28
N LEU A 49 11.69 6.52 3.33
CA LEU A 49 11.35 5.20 2.82
C LEU A 49 11.79 4.96 1.37
N THR A 50 12.42 5.96 0.75
CA THR A 50 12.97 5.85 -0.60
C THR A 50 14.49 5.75 -0.58
N VAL A 51 15.10 5.45 -1.72
CA VAL A 51 16.56 5.42 -1.86
C VAL A 51 17.16 6.83 -1.96
N ASN A 52 16.33 7.87 -1.98
CA ASN A 52 16.79 9.25 -2.03
C ASN A 52 17.31 9.70 -0.65
N TYR A 53 18.46 10.33 -0.65
CA TYR A 53 19.01 10.99 0.54
C TYR A 53 18.32 12.34 0.74
N GLY A 54 18.13 12.77 2.00
CA GLY A 54 17.46 14.02 2.32
C GLY A 54 15.96 14.03 1.98
N GLU A 55 15.27 12.88 1.98
CA GLU A 55 13.87 12.77 1.61
C GLU A 55 12.96 13.65 2.50
N LEU A 56 13.16 13.62 3.83
CA LEU A 56 12.34 14.40 4.77
C LEU A 56 12.57 15.91 4.63
N GLU A 57 13.80 16.35 4.41
CA GLU A 57 14.15 17.75 4.15
C GLU A 57 13.53 18.21 2.85
N LEU A 58 13.57 17.39 1.80
CA LEU A 58 12.99 17.70 0.49
C LEU A 58 11.48 17.94 0.56
N ILE A 59 10.78 17.20 1.41
CA ILE A 59 9.32 17.33 1.58
C ILE A 59 8.93 18.26 2.74
N GLY A 60 9.90 18.83 3.45
CA GLY A 60 9.65 19.75 4.57
C GLY A 60 9.04 19.09 5.81
N LEU A 61 9.26 17.79 6.01
CA LEU A 61 8.70 17.01 7.14
C LEU A 61 9.76 16.55 8.15
N GLN A 62 10.99 17.13 8.11
CA GLN A 62 12.08 16.75 9.02
C GLN A 62 11.72 16.94 10.50
N ASP A 63 10.94 17.98 10.84
CA ASP A 63 10.55 18.30 12.21
C ASP A 63 9.30 17.53 12.68
N ASN A 64 8.48 17.05 11.74
CA ASN A 64 7.25 16.28 12.01
C ASN A 64 7.11 15.14 11.02
N PRO A 65 8.00 14.14 11.07
CA PRO A 65 7.96 13.02 10.12
C PRO A 65 6.70 12.17 10.33
N PRO A 66 6.07 11.66 9.25
CA PRO A 66 5.00 10.70 9.35
C PRO A 66 5.42 9.49 10.19
N PHE A 67 4.48 8.87 10.92
CA PHE A 67 4.81 7.77 11.83
C PHE A 67 5.50 6.58 11.12
N VAL A 68 5.25 6.37 9.84
CA VAL A 68 5.92 5.36 9.01
C VAL A 68 7.41 5.66 8.76
N MET A 69 7.82 6.91 8.99
CA MET A 69 9.21 7.41 8.91
C MET A 69 9.76 7.72 10.31
N GLN A 70 9.32 6.99 11.32
CA GLN A 70 9.80 7.08 12.70
C GLN A 70 10.23 5.70 13.17
N ASP A 71 11.14 5.64 14.12
CA ASP A 71 11.57 4.40 14.76
C ASP A 71 10.96 4.25 16.16
N PRO A 72 10.90 3.03 16.72
CA PRO A 72 10.60 2.85 18.13
C PRO A 72 11.59 3.64 19.03
N PRO A 73 11.15 4.19 20.17
CA PRO A 73 9.83 3.99 20.80
C PRO A 73 8.72 4.92 20.26
N VAL A 74 9.05 6.07 19.65
CA VAL A 74 8.07 7.09 19.19
C VAL A 74 7.06 6.49 18.21
N HIS A 75 7.54 5.76 17.20
CA HIS A 75 6.68 5.00 16.29
C HIS A 75 5.70 4.10 17.05
N THR A 76 6.19 3.34 18.04
CA THR A 76 5.38 2.36 18.77
C THR A 76 4.26 3.01 19.56
N GLU A 77 4.53 4.16 20.18
CA GLU A 77 3.54 4.93 20.95
C GLU A 77 2.41 5.43 20.05
N PHE A 78 2.75 6.08 18.95
CA PHE A 78 1.75 6.56 17.99
C PHE A 78 0.97 5.39 17.35
N ARG A 79 1.67 4.32 16.96
CA ARG A 79 1.05 3.13 16.39
C ARG A 79 0.00 2.50 17.31
N LYS A 80 0.23 2.43 18.62
CA LYS A 80 -0.75 1.91 19.59
C LYS A 80 -2.08 2.69 19.55
N LEU A 81 -2.04 3.99 19.31
CA LEU A 81 -3.23 4.84 19.25
C LEU A 81 -4.04 4.52 17.99
N VAL A 82 -3.40 4.58 16.83
CA VAL A 82 -4.08 4.37 15.54
C VAL A 82 -4.53 2.92 15.34
N SER A 83 -3.82 1.93 15.88
CA SER A 83 -4.16 0.50 15.72
C SER A 83 -5.54 0.13 16.28
N ARG A 84 -6.09 0.93 17.20
CA ARG A 84 -7.43 0.69 17.76
C ARG A 84 -8.53 0.75 16.71
N GLY A 85 -8.37 1.59 15.69
CA GLY A 85 -9.30 1.72 14.56
C GLY A 85 -9.20 0.60 13.52
N PHE A 86 -8.16 -0.24 13.57
CA PHE A 86 -7.87 -1.28 12.56
C PHE A 86 -7.94 -2.71 13.09
N THR A 87 -8.68 -2.91 14.18
CA THR A 87 -8.89 -4.26 14.73
C THR A 87 -9.77 -5.10 13.78
N PRO A 88 -9.68 -6.44 13.82
CA PRO A 88 -10.56 -7.30 13.01
C PRO A 88 -12.05 -6.95 13.16
N ARG A 89 -12.49 -6.58 14.37
CA ARG A 89 -13.88 -6.18 14.63
C ARG A 89 -14.28 -4.91 13.86
N GLN A 90 -13.44 -3.87 13.85
CA GLN A 90 -13.71 -2.66 13.07
C GLN A 90 -13.73 -2.95 11.55
N VAL A 91 -12.86 -3.84 11.11
CA VAL A 91 -12.83 -4.28 9.71
C VAL A 91 -14.14 -4.99 9.33
N GLU A 92 -14.66 -5.88 10.18
CA GLU A 92 -15.93 -6.58 9.97
C GLU A 92 -17.13 -5.62 9.90
N VAL A 93 -17.14 -4.53 10.68
CA VAL A 93 -18.23 -3.53 10.66
C VAL A 93 -18.33 -2.82 9.31
N VAL A 94 -17.21 -2.64 8.61
CA VAL A 94 -17.18 -1.96 7.30
C VAL A 94 -17.57 -2.89 6.15
N GLU A 95 -17.38 -4.20 6.30
CA GLU A 95 -17.58 -5.19 5.23
C GLU A 95 -18.95 -5.09 4.52
N PRO A 96 -20.10 -4.95 5.21
CA PRO A 96 -21.39 -4.84 4.53
C PRO A 96 -21.46 -3.65 3.55
N LYS A 97 -20.93 -2.48 3.93
CA LYS A 97 -20.85 -1.30 3.05
C LYS A 97 -19.91 -1.51 1.88
N VAL A 98 -18.77 -2.17 2.11
CA VAL A 98 -17.83 -2.56 1.06
C VAL A 98 -18.51 -3.48 0.05
N ARG A 99 -19.25 -4.47 0.52
CA ARG A 99 -19.97 -5.42 -0.32
C ARG A 99 -21.03 -4.74 -1.17
N GLU A 100 -21.86 -3.90 -0.57
CA GLU A 100 -22.88 -3.12 -1.27
C GLU A 100 -22.25 -2.28 -2.39
N PHE A 101 -21.19 -1.54 -2.08
CA PHE A 101 -20.46 -0.73 -3.03
C PHE A 101 -19.89 -1.56 -4.19
N VAL A 102 -19.26 -2.69 -3.89
CA VAL A 102 -18.66 -3.59 -4.90
C VAL A 102 -19.74 -4.18 -5.80
N VAL A 103 -20.85 -4.65 -5.23
CA VAL A 103 -21.96 -5.24 -5.99
C VAL A 103 -22.56 -4.21 -6.95
N GLU A 104 -22.85 -2.99 -6.48
CA GLU A 104 -23.39 -1.93 -7.32
C GLU A 104 -22.50 -1.66 -8.54
N ARG A 105 -21.18 -1.55 -8.32
CA ARG A 105 -20.21 -1.26 -9.38
C ARG A 105 -20.09 -2.41 -10.38
N ILE A 106 -20.04 -3.65 -9.91
CA ILE A 106 -20.00 -4.83 -10.79
C ILE A 106 -21.28 -4.95 -11.63
N GLU A 107 -22.45 -4.75 -11.05
CA GLU A 107 -23.72 -4.82 -11.80
C GLU A 107 -23.82 -3.71 -12.86
N ARG A 108 -23.27 -2.53 -12.59
CA ARG A 108 -23.18 -1.44 -13.57
C ARG A 108 -22.27 -1.85 -14.75
N MET A 109 -21.09 -2.41 -14.47
CA MET A 109 -20.21 -2.91 -15.52
C MET A 109 -20.81 -4.07 -16.33
N ARG A 110 -21.55 -4.97 -15.66
CA ARG A 110 -22.29 -6.04 -16.35
C ARG A 110 -23.33 -5.49 -17.32
N ALA A 111 -24.09 -4.49 -16.89
CA ALA A 111 -25.10 -3.86 -17.72
C ALA A 111 -24.51 -3.15 -18.96
N SER A 112 -23.27 -2.64 -18.87
CA SER A 112 -22.54 -2.01 -20.00
C SER A 112 -21.73 -3.01 -20.83
N GLY A 113 -21.63 -4.28 -20.43
CA GLY A 113 -20.80 -5.30 -21.09
C GLY A 113 -19.32 -5.20 -20.79
N GLY A 114 -18.91 -4.35 -19.87
CA GLY A 114 -17.51 -4.13 -19.46
C GLY A 114 -17.19 -2.65 -19.27
N GLY A 115 -15.90 -2.34 -19.29
CA GLY A 115 -15.36 -0.99 -19.09
C GLY A 115 -13.92 -1.02 -18.59
N ASP A 116 -13.49 0.05 -17.94
CA ASP A 116 -12.22 0.08 -17.21
C ASP A 116 -12.48 -0.29 -15.73
N ILE A 117 -12.13 -1.50 -15.34
CA ILE A 117 -12.41 -1.98 -13.98
C ILE A 117 -11.61 -1.21 -12.91
N VAL A 118 -10.49 -0.58 -13.25
CA VAL A 118 -9.74 0.28 -12.33
C VAL A 118 -10.55 1.53 -12.03
N ALA A 119 -11.02 2.22 -13.04
CA ALA A 119 -11.81 3.44 -12.88
C ALA A 119 -13.16 3.17 -12.20
N GLU A 120 -13.83 2.08 -12.59
CA GLU A 120 -15.17 1.76 -12.11
C GLU A 120 -15.20 1.17 -10.70
N LEU A 121 -14.18 0.37 -10.31
CA LEU A 121 -14.22 -0.37 -9.06
C LEU A 121 -12.92 -0.26 -8.24
N PHE A 122 -11.74 -0.59 -8.81
CA PHE A 122 -10.55 -0.86 -8.01
C PHE A 122 -9.91 0.40 -7.41
N LYS A 123 -10.11 1.57 -8.03
CA LYS A 123 -9.66 2.87 -7.52
C LYS A 123 -10.65 3.47 -6.52
N PRO A 124 -11.97 3.52 -6.78
CA PRO A 124 -12.91 4.10 -5.82
C PRO A 124 -13.13 3.25 -4.56
N LEU A 125 -12.97 1.94 -4.62
CA LEU A 125 -13.17 1.06 -3.47
C LEU A 125 -12.24 1.38 -2.28
N PRO A 126 -10.90 1.41 -2.42
CA PRO A 126 -10.03 1.77 -1.31
C PRO A 126 -10.21 3.21 -0.84
N SER A 127 -10.56 4.15 -1.71
CA SER A 127 -10.87 5.54 -1.33
C SER A 127 -12.06 5.58 -0.36
N MET A 128 -13.15 4.86 -0.66
CA MET A 128 -14.30 4.73 0.22
C MET A 128 -13.92 4.15 1.59
N VAL A 129 -13.05 3.13 1.62
CA VAL A 129 -12.60 2.49 2.87
C VAL A 129 -11.71 3.43 3.68
N VAL A 130 -10.75 4.13 3.05
CA VAL A 130 -9.89 5.11 3.73
C VAL A 130 -10.72 6.27 4.29
N ALA A 131 -11.66 6.80 3.51
CA ALA A 131 -12.56 7.86 3.95
C ALA A 131 -13.37 7.44 5.19
N HIS A 132 -13.86 6.19 5.23
CA HIS A 132 -14.57 5.65 6.39
C HIS A 132 -13.69 5.65 7.64
N TYR A 133 -12.46 5.12 7.56
CA TYR A 133 -11.56 5.07 8.73
C TYR A 133 -11.11 6.45 9.21
N LEU A 134 -11.03 7.43 8.33
CA LEU A 134 -10.67 8.81 8.67
C LEU A 134 -11.87 9.63 9.20
N GLY A 135 -13.09 9.08 9.17
CA GLY A 135 -14.29 9.76 9.64
C GLY A 135 -14.80 10.83 8.68
N VAL A 136 -14.53 10.68 7.36
CA VAL A 136 -15.07 11.57 6.33
C VAL A 136 -16.55 11.26 6.13
N PRO A 137 -17.47 12.23 6.39
CA PRO A 137 -18.90 12.09 6.17
C PRO A 137 -19.24 11.72 4.72
N GLU A 138 -20.39 11.11 4.53
CA GLU A 138 -20.81 10.62 3.22
C GLU A 138 -21.01 11.76 2.19
N GLU A 139 -21.49 12.90 2.64
CA GLU A 139 -21.68 14.12 1.85
C GLU A 139 -20.36 14.70 1.33
N ASP A 140 -19.23 14.48 2.04
CA ASP A 140 -17.91 15.01 1.70
C ASP A 140 -17.07 14.03 0.86
N ARG A 141 -17.59 12.81 0.58
CA ARG A 141 -16.85 11.74 -0.10
C ARG A 141 -16.37 12.13 -1.47
N ASN A 142 -17.18 12.84 -2.26
CA ASN A 142 -16.78 13.27 -3.59
C ASN A 142 -15.57 14.23 -3.56
N GLN A 143 -15.50 15.10 -2.57
CA GLN A 143 -14.38 16.02 -2.39
C GLN A 143 -13.13 15.25 -1.95
N PHE A 144 -13.28 14.30 -1.03
CA PHE A 144 -12.19 13.41 -0.60
C PHE A 144 -11.63 12.59 -1.75
N ASP A 145 -12.48 12.03 -2.61
CA ASP A 145 -12.08 11.29 -3.80
C ASP A 145 -11.29 12.16 -4.77
N GLY A 146 -11.67 13.44 -4.95
CA GLY A 146 -10.94 14.41 -5.76
C GLY A 146 -9.52 14.67 -5.24
N TRP A 147 -9.34 14.88 -3.94
CA TRP A 147 -8.00 15.03 -3.34
C TRP A 147 -7.18 13.75 -3.45
N THR A 148 -7.79 12.61 -3.18
CA THR A 148 -7.15 11.29 -3.33
C THR A 148 -6.66 11.10 -4.76
N GLU A 149 -7.46 11.44 -5.75
CA GLU A 149 -7.10 11.36 -7.16
C GLU A 149 -5.90 12.25 -7.50
N ALA A 150 -5.91 13.50 -7.04
CA ALA A 150 -4.82 14.45 -7.28
C ALA A 150 -3.51 13.97 -6.64
N ILE A 151 -3.55 13.49 -5.38
CA ILE A 151 -2.39 12.98 -4.65
C ILE A 151 -1.83 11.73 -5.35
N VAL A 152 -2.70 10.81 -5.73
CA VAL A 152 -2.35 9.57 -6.43
C VAL A 152 -1.76 9.86 -7.82
N ALA A 153 -2.33 10.82 -8.55
CA ALA A 153 -1.81 11.25 -9.86
C ALA A 153 -0.40 11.88 -9.73
N ALA A 154 -0.17 12.70 -8.73
CA ALA A 154 1.13 13.31 -8.47
C ALA A 154 2.23 12.25 -8.23
N ASN A 155 1.91 11.14 -7.55
CA ASN A 155 2.85 10.03 -7.32
C ASN A 155 3.20 9.25 -8.60
N THR A 156 2.47 9.43 -9.70
CA THR A 156 2.72 8.73 -10.98
C THR A 156 3.60 9.52 -11.93
N THR A 157 3.74 10.82 -11.73
CA THR A 157 4.59 11.66 -12.55
C THR A 157 6.06 11.44 -12.17
N SER A 158 6.87 11.17 -13.18
CA SER A 158 8.31 10.95 -13.06
C SER A 158 9.00 12.20 -12.49
N GLY A 159 9.57 12.12 -11.34
CA GLY A 159 10.28 13.22 -10.69
C GLY A 159 10.54 12.97 -9.20
N GLY A 160 10.19 11.78 -8.72
CA GLY A 160 10.30 11.46 -7.31
C GLY A 160 9.38 12.33 -6.45
N VAL A 161 9.73 12.49 -5.17
CA VAL A 161 8.93 13.24 -4.19
C VAL A 161 8.78 14.73 -4.58
N ALA A 162 9.82 15.36 -5.17
CA ALA A 162 9.75 16.77 -5.60
C ALA A 162 8.76 16.96 -6.75
N GLY A 163 8.73 16.04 -7.72
CA GLY A 163 7.75 16.07 -8.82
C GLY A 163 6.33 15.85 -8.33
N ALA A 164 6.15 14.96 -7.35
CA ALA A 164 4.87 14.72 -6.72
C ALA A 164 4.34 15.97 -5.99
N LEU A 165 5.18 16.67 -5.21
CA LEU A 165 4.79 17.90 -4.51
C LEU A 165 4.40 19.02 -5.48
N GLY A 166 5.12 19.18 -6.60
CA GLY A 166 4.78 20.14 -7.65
C GLY A 166 3.47 19.85 -8.36
N GLY A 167 3.06 18.57 -8.44
CA GLY A 167 1.81 18.12 -9.06
C GLY A 167 0.59 18.14 -8.13
N LEU A 168 0.78 18.29 -6.81
CA LEU A 168 -0.32 18.29 -5.83
C LEU A 168 -1.21 19.54 -5.89
N GLY A 169 -0.66 20.69 -6.40
CA GLY A 169 -1.41 21.94 -6.51
C GLY A 169 -2.13 22.32 -5.21
N ASP A 170 -3.36 22.79 -5.34
CA ASP A 170 -4.17 23.22 -4.19
C ASP A 170 -4.76 22.02 -3.41
N ALA A 171 -4.81 20.81 -3.97
CA ALA A 171 -5.46 19.64 -3.37
C ALA A 171 -4.90 19.26 -2.00
N LEU A 172 -3.59 19.35 -1.80
CA LEU A 172 -2.98 19.10 -0.49
C LEU A 172 -3.39 20.16 0.54
N GLY A 173 -3.37 21.43 0.15
CA GLY A 173 -3.78 22.53 1.02
C GLY A 173 -5.25 22.43 1.43
N GLU A 174 -6.14 22.12 0.48
CA GLU A 174 -7.57 21.91 0.73
C GLU A 174 -7.82 20.71 1.65
N MET A 175 -7.15 19.59 1.41
CA MET A 175 -7.24 18.40 2.27
C MET A 175 -6.76 18.71 3.69
N MET A 176 -5.64 19.41 3.86
CA MET A 176 -5.13 19.80 5.17
C MET A 176 -6.10 20.73 5.91
N ALA A 177 -6.69 21.72 5.21
CA ALA A 177 -7.68 22.62 5.79
C ALA A 177 -8.96 21.85 6.22
N TYR A 178 -9.43 20.91 5.40
CA TYR A 178 -10.57 20.07 5.71
C TYR A 178 -10.33 19.22 6.97
N PHE A 179 -9.20 18.50 7.04
CA PHE A 179 -8.89 17.68 8.21
C PHE A 179 -8.61 18.50 9.46
N THR A 180 -8.07 19.72 9.34
CA THR A 180 -7.97 20.66 10.47
C THR A 180 -9.38 20.96 11.00
N SER A 181 -10.34 21.28 10.13
CA SER A 181 -11.74 21.52 10.52
C SER A 181 -12.40 20.24 11.09
N LEU A 182 -12.06 19.05 10.57
CA LEU A 182 -12.57 17.79 11.11
C LEU A 182 -12.03 17.53 12.52
N ILE A 183 -10.75 17.81 12.78
CA ILE A 183 -10.14 17.70 14.12
C ILE A 183 -10.90 18.59 15.11
N GLU A 184 -11.17 19.85 14.76
CA GLU A 184 -11.94 20.78 15.60
C GLU A 184 -13.36 20.23 15.89
N ARG A 185 -14.03 19.71 14.87
CA ARG A 185 -15.35 19.09 15.00
C ARG A 185 -15.32 17.89 15.93
N ARG A 186 -14.31 16.99 15.81
CA ARG A 186 -14.14 15.79 16.63
C ARG A 186 -13.74 16.06 18.09
N ARG A 187 -13.22 17.24 18.38
CA ARG A 187 -13.02 17.69 19.78
C ARG A 187 -14.36 17.91 20.51
N VAL A 188 -15.38 18.34 19.79
CA VAL A 188 -16.71 18.66 20.35
C VAL A 188 -17.67 17.47 20.19
N GLU A 189 -17.65 16.83 19.05
CA GLU A 189 -18.54 15.74 18.64
C GLU A 189 -17.70 14.53 18.17
N PRO A 190 -17.21 13.70 19.12
CA PRO A 190 -16.43 12.53 18.76
C PRO A 190 -17.30 11.45 18.12
N GLU A 191 -16.75 10.75 17.12
CA GLU A 191 -17.35 9.58 16.47
C GLU A 191 -16.44 8.35 16.58
N ASP A 192 -16.86 7.22 16.02
CA ASP A 192 -16.02 6.00 15.99
C ASP A 192 -15.14 6.00 14.73
N ASP A 193 -14.18 6.95 14.69
CA ASP A 193 -13.19 7.10 13.63
C ASP A 193 -11.79 7.34 14.20
N THR A 194 -10.77 7.23 13.32
CA THR A 194 -9.37 7.34 13.76
C THR A 194 -9.01 8.76 14.20
N VAL A 195 -9.59 9.80 13.58
CA VAL A 195 -9.35 11.20 14.00
C VAL A 195 -9.89 11.40 15.42
N SER A 196 -11.12 10.94 15.69
CA SER A 196 -11.71 10.98 17.04
C SER A 196 -10.87 10.24 18.07
N HIS A 197 -10.35 9.06 17.72
CA HIS A 197 -9.51 8.26 18.64
C HIS A 197 -8.19 8.98 18.96
N LEU A 198 -7.57 9.66 18.00
CA LEU A 198 -6.35 10.45 18.22
C LEU A 198 -6.62 11.68 19.09
N VAL A 199 -7.70 12.41 18.81
CA VAL A 199 -8.14 13.57 19.59
C VAL A 199 -8.46 13.15 21.03
N ALA A 200 -9.20 12.05 21.23
CA ALA A 200 -9.51 11.51 22.56
C ALA A 200 -8.26 11.04 23.34
N ALA A 201 -7.19 10.67 22.64
CA ALA A 201 -5.90 10.35 23.23
C ALA A 201 -5.05 11.60 23.57
N GLY A 202 -5.58 12.81 23.32
CA GLY A 202 -4.90 14.09 23.60
C GLY A 202 -4.00 14.59 22.49
N ILE A 203 -3.92 13.89 21.34
CA ILE A 203 -3.15 14.35 20.18
C ILE A 203 -3.95 15.46 19.48
N GLY A 204 -3.30 16.60 19.21
CA GLY A 204 -3.98 17.74 18.62
C GLY A 204 -4.98 18.41 19.57
N ALA A 205 -4.71 18.42 20.87
CA ALA A 205 -5.48 19.21 21.84
C ALA A 205 -5.41 20.72 21.50
N ASP A 206 -6.25 21.53 22.18
CA ASP A 206 -6.24 22.97 21.93
C ASP A 206 -4.83 23.57 22.21
N GLY A 207 -4.28 24.26 21.19
CA GLY A 207 -2.92 24.79 21.20
C GLY A 207 -1.81 23.77 20.88
N ASP A 208 -2.11 22.49 20.68
CA ASP A 208 -1.15 21.46 20.29
C ASP A 208 -0.96 21.41 18.76
N ILE A 209 -0.19 22.34 18.22
CA ILE A 209 0.10 22.40 16.79
C ILE A 209 0.83 21.15 16.30
N ALA A 210 1.78 20.64 17.08
CA ALA A 210 2.55 19.44 16.70
C ALA A 210 1.64 18.19 16.60
N GLY A 211 0.69 18.04 17.53
CA GLY A 211 -0.31 16.96 17.48
C GLY A 211 -1.24 17.09 16.26
N VAL A 212 -1.70 18.32 15.94
CA VAL A 212 -2.49 18.56 14.71
C VAL A 212 -1.69 18.12 13.48
N LEU A 213 -0.43 18.55 13.34
CA LEU A 213 0.44 18.15 12.24
C LEU A 213 0.65 16.62 12.19
N SER A 214 0.74 15.96 13.33
CA SER A 214 0.85 14.49 13.40
C SER A 214 -0.40 13.79 12.88
N ILE A 215 -1.62 14.30 13.19
CA ILE A 215 -2.88 13.78 12.63
C ILE A 215 -2.93 14.02 11.11
N LEU A 216 -2.55 15.19 10.64
CA LEU A 216 -2.51 15.51 9.21
C LEU A 216 -1.52 14.63 8.44
N ALA A 217 -0.32 14.40 8.99
CA ALA A 217 0.67 13.48 8.42
C ALA A 217 0.15 12.04 8.38
N PHE A 218 -0.58 11.60 9.42
CA PHE A 218 -1.24 10.31 9.43
C PHE A 218 -2.33 10.21 8.36
N THR A 219 -3.18 11.22 8.22
CA THR A 219 -4.22 11.28 7.18
C THR A 219 -3.61 11.18 5.78
N PHE A 220 -2.56 11.95 5.52
CA PHE A 220 -1.83 11.87 4.25
C PHE A 220 -1.25 10.46 4.01
N THR A 221 -0.68 9.84 5.05
CA THR A 221 -0.17 8.46 4.97
C THR A 221 -1.29 7.46 4.64
N MET A 222 -2.49 7.63 5.21
CA MET A 222 -3.65 6.78 4.92
C MET A 222 -4.11 6.92 3.47
N VAL A 223 -4.16 8.15 2.95
CA VAL A 223 -4.55 8.42 1.56
C VAL A 223 -3.52 7.83 0.58
N THR A 224 -2.25 8.07 0.79
CA THR A 224 -1.18 7.57 -0.13
C THR A 224 -0.97 6.06 -0.02
N GLY A 225 -0.98 5.52 1.19
CA GLY A 225 -0.70 4.10 1.46
C GLY A 225 -1.87 3.16 1.19
N GLY A 226 -3.12 3.63 1.37
CA GLY A 226 -4.31 2.80 1.28
C GLY A 226 -4.85 2.61 -0.14
N ASN A 227 -4.76 3.62 -0.99
CA ASN A 227 -5.42 3.64 -2.29
C ASN A 227 -4.64 2.88 -3.38
N ASP A 228 -3.43 3.31 -3.66
CA ASP A 228 -2.61 2.78 -4.76
C ASP A 228 -2.29 1.30 -4.60
N THR A 229 -2.02 0.88 -3.39
CA THR A 229 -1.61 -0.50 -3.09
C THR A 229 -2.75 -1.49 -3.31
N THR A 230 -3.96 -1.16 -2.87
CA THR A 230 -5.13 -2.02 -3.08
C THR A 230 -5.55 -2.04 -4.54
N THR A 231 -5.51 -0.88 -5.24
CA THR A 231 -5.72 -0.81 -6.68
C THR A 231 -4.70 -1.69 -7.43
N GLY A 232 -3.43 -1.64 -7.03
CA GLY A 232 -2.35 -2.46 -7.61
C GLY A 232 -2.58 -3.96 -7.40
N MET A 233 -3.00 -4.35 -6.20
CA MET A 233 -3.34 -5.74 -5.89
C MET A 233 -4.52 -6.24 -6.71
N LEU A 234 -5.64 -5.53 -6.73
CA LEU A 234 -6.85 -5.94 -7.43
C LEU A 234 -6.66 -5.97 -8.95
N GLY A 235 -6.01 -4.95 -9.52
CA GLY A 235 -5.73 -4.89 -10.96
C GLY A 235 -4.75 -5.98 -11.41
N GLY A 236 -3.70 -6.23 -10.62
CA GLY A 236 -2.79 -7.35 -10.85
C GLY A 236 -3.48 -8.71 -10.72
N THR A 237 -4.42 -8.85 -9.77
CA THR A 237 -5.22 -10.08 -9.59
C THR A 237 -6.11 -10.34 -10.80
N ALA A 238 -6.79 -9.32 -11.32
CA ALA A 238 -7.61 -9.46 -12.53
C ALA A 238 -6.79 -9.94 -13.73
N GLN A 239 -5.58 -9.37 -13.93
CA GLN A 239 -4.64 -9.82 -14.96
C GLN A 239 -4.21 -11.28 -14.74
N LEU A 240 -3.78 -11.65 -13.52
CA LEU A 240 -3.36 -13.02 -13.20
C LEU A 240 -4.47 -14.04 -13.45
N LEU A 241 -5.71 -13.74 -13.07
CA LEU A 241 -6.85 -14.64 -13.29
C LEU A 241 -7.26 -14.72 -14.76
N HIS A 242 -7.01 -13.69 -15.55
CA HIS A 242 -7.16 -13.76 -17.02
C HIS A 242 -6.11 -14.67 -17.64
N GLN A 243 -4.85 -14.53 -17.23
CA GLN A 243 -3.72 -15.36 -17.69
C GLN A 243 -3.82 -16.83 -17.25
N ARG A 244 -4.46 -17.08 -16.10
CA ARG A 244 -4.61 -18.43 -15.51
C ARG A 244 -6.08 -18.81 -15.36
N PRO A 245 -6.77 -19.09 -16.47
CA PRO A 245 -8.18 -19.46 -16.44
C PRO A 245 -8.45 -20.79 -15.70
N ASP A 246 -7.45 -21.66 -15.56
CA ASP A 246 -7.49 -22.84 -14.71
C ASP A 246 -7.67 -22.47 -13.24
N GLN A 247 -6.87 -21.53 -12.73
CA GLN A 247 -6.93 -21.04 -11.35
C GLN A 247 -8.22 -20.24 -11.08
N ARG A 248 -8.67 -19.46 -12.07
CA ARG A 248 -9.95 -18.75 -11.99
C ARG A 248 -11.12 -19.71 -11.87
N ARG A 249 -11.20 -20.74 -12.74
CA ARG A 249 -12.26 -21.77 -12.68
C ARG A 249 -12.27 -22.50 -11.35
N LEU A 250 -11.10 -22.78 -10.76
CA LEU A 250 -11.01 -23.39 -9.44
C LEU A 250 -11.65 -22.51 -8.37
N LEU A 251 -11.35 -21.19 -8.34
CA LEU A 251 -12.00 -20.26 -7.39
C LEU A 251 -13.49 -20.07 -7.62
N VAL A 252 -13.97 -20.22 -8.86
CA VAL A 252 -15.40 -20.19 -9.17
C VAL A 252 -16.10 -21.46 -8.68
N SER A 253 -15.46 -22.62 -8.84
CA SER A 253 -16.04 -23.91 -8.39
C SER A 253 -15.91 -24.14 -6.88
N GLU A 254 -14.88 -23.58 -6.25
CA GLU A 254 -14.55 -23.73 -4.82
C GLU A 254 -14.36 -22.34 -4.18
N PRO A 255 -15.43 -21.52 -4.00
CA PRO A 255 -15.32 -20.14 -3.50
C PRO A 255 -14.73 -20.03 -2.09
N GLU A 256 -14.79 -21.10 -1.32
CA GLU A 256 -14.17 -21.20 0.01
C GLU A 256 -12.64 -21.08 -0.01
N LEU A 257 -12.00 -21.25 -1.17
CA LEU A 257 -10.57 -21.01 -1.34
C LEU A 257 -10.21 -19.53 -1.41
N ILE A 258 -11.16 -18.65 -1.78
CA ILE A 258 -10.89 -17.22 -2.00
C ILE A 258 -10.22 -16.53 -0.80
N PRO A 259 -10.66 -16.72 0.46
CA PRO A 259 -10.03 -16.09 1.60
C PRO A 259 -8.52 -16.39 1.73
N ASP A 260 -8.14 -17.64 1.51
CA ASP A 260 -6.74 -18.10 1.58
C ASP A 260 -5.93 -17.64 0.34
N ALA A 261 -6.56 -17.62 -0.84
CA ALA A 261 -5.94 -17.18 -2.09
C ALA A 261 -5.57 -15.70 -2.11
N ILE A 262 -6.19 -14.86 -1.26
CA ILE A 262 -5.85 -13.43 -1.17
C ILE A 262 -4.37 -13.22 -0.87
N ASP A 263 -3.78 -13.98 0.02
CA ASP A 263 -2.36 -13.84 0.35
C ASP A 263 -1.44 -14.31 -0.80
N GLU A 264 -1.86 -15.25 -1.63
CA GLU A 264 -1.14 -15.61 -2.85
C GLU A 264 -1.19 -14.48 -3.90
N PHE A 265 -2.35 -13.85 -4.10
CA PHE A 265 -2.43 -12.67 -4.97
C PHE A 265 -1.60 -11.51 -4.43
N LEU A 266 -1.63 -11.24 -3.13
CA LEU A 266 -0.78 -10.23 -2.49
C LEU A 266 0.71 -10.53 -2.69
N ARG A 267 1.11 -11.79 -2.56
CA ARG A 267 2.49 -12.24 -2.79
C ARG A 267 2.95 -11.95 -4.22
N LEU A 268 2.16 -12.37 -5.21
CA LEU A 268 2.53 -12.23 -6.62
C LEU A 268 2.39 -10.81 -7.16
N THR A 269 1.37 -10.07 -6.75
CA THR A 269 1.23 -8.68 -7.20
C THR A 269 2.24 -7.75 -6.55
N SER A 270 2.53 -7.97 -5.24
CA SER A 270 3.46 -7.14 -4.48
C SER A 270 3.33 -5.66 -4.84
N PRO A 271 2.18 -4.99 -4.58
CA PRO A 271 1.96 -3.61 -5.07
C PRO A 271 3.11 -2.69 -4.68
N VAL A 272 3.53 -2.69 -3.41
CA VAL A 272 4.79 -2.06 -3.01
C VAL A 272 5.93 -2.98 -3.39
N GLN A 273 6.74 -2.57 -4.36
CA GLN A 273 7.87 -3.35 -4.85
C GLN A 273 9.04 -3.40 -3.86
N GLY A 274 9.19 -2.36 -3.04
CA GLY A 274 10.18 -2.28 -1.98
C GLY A 274 10.16 -0.92 -1.30
N LEU A 275 10.64 -0.87 -0.07
CA LEU A 275 10.86 0.35 0.69
C LEU A 275 12.29 0.37 1.23
N ALA A 276 12.88 1.56 1.31
CA ALA A 276 14.23 1.72 1.83
C ALA A 276 14.25 1.83 3.36
N ARG A 277 15.43 1.57 3.88
CA ARG A 277 15.87 1.86 5.24
C ARG A 277 17.23 2.55 5.18
N THR A 278 17.66 3.10 6.29
CA THR A 278 19.02 3.64 6.41
C THR A 278 19.75 2.88 7.51
N THR A 279 20.97 2.39 7.21
CA THR A 279 21.78 1.71 8.20
C THR A 279 22.26 2.69 9.27
N THR A 280 22.13 2.31 10.54
CA THR A 280 22.63 3.11 11.70
C THR A 280 24.07 2.76 12.07
N ARG A 281 24.56 1.64 11.56
CA ARG A 281 25.91 1.10 11.80
C ARG A 281 26.33 0.21 10.62
N ASP A 282 27.62 -0.11 10.56
CA ASP A 282 28.09 -1.15 9.64
C ASP A 282 27.39 -2.47 9.94
N VAL A 283 26.91 -3.12 8.88
CA VAL A 283 26.20 -4.41 8.98
C VAL A 283 26.63 -5.35 7.87
N THR A 284 26.80 -6.62 8.19
CA THR A 284 27.12 -7.65 7.19
C THR A 284 25.89 -8.49 6.88
N VAL A 285 25.46 -8.48 5.61
CA VAL A 285 24.35 -9.28 5.08
C VAL A 285 24.87 -10.14 3.94
N GLY A 286 24.64 -11.45 4.00
CA GLY A 286 25.08 -12.37 2.95
C GLY A 286 26.57 -12.35 2.64
N GLY A 287 27.43 -11.97 3.60
CA GLY A 287 28.88 -11.82 3.43
C GLY A 287 29.33 -10.47 2.88
N THR A 288 28.39 -9.56 2.56
CA THR A 288 28.68 -8.18 2.09
C THR A 288 28.48 -7.20 3.24
N THR A 289 29.49 -6.36 3.51
CA THR A 289 29.38 -5.30 4.53
C THR A 289 28.78 -4.05 3.90
N ILE A 290 27.68 -3.59 4.46
CA ILE A 290 27.02 -2.32 4.15
C ILE A 290 27.45 -1.32 5.23
N PRO A 291 28.08 -0.19 4.87
CA PRO A 291 28.49 0.82 5.83
C PRO A 291 27.31 1.50 6.53
N ALA A 292 27.55 2.13 7.67
CA ALA A 292 26.61 3.04 8.31
C ALA A 292 26.17 4.18 7.36
N ASP A 293 25.00 4.76 7.64
CA ASP A 293 24.40 5.89 6.91
C ASP A 293 24.19 5.63 5.41
N ARG A 294 23.93 4.35 5.03
CA ARG A 294 23.60 3.99 3.65
C ARG A 294 22.16 3.56 3.51
N LYS A 295 21.56 3.95 2.38
CA LYS A 295 20.23 3.49 2.00
C LYS A 295 20.26 2.03 1.59
N VAL A 296 19.27 1.26 2.06
CA VAL A 296 19.10 -0.17 1.76
C VAL A 296 17.65 -0.41 1.31
N LEU A 297 17.45 -0.72 0.06
CA LEU A 297 16.16 -1.08 -0.51
C LEU A 297 15.82 -2.53 -0.15
N LEU A 298 14.78 -2.73 0.60
CA LEU A 298 14.18 -4.03 0.90
C LEU A 298 13.24 -4.40 -0.26
N LEU A 299 13.68 -5.27 -1.18
CA LEU A 299 12.99 -5.53 -2.43
C LEU A 299 11.88 -6.59 -2.24
N TYR A 300 10.72 -6.17 -1.73
CA TYR A 300 9.58 -7.04 -1.39
C TYR A 300 9.08 -7.87 -2.58
N GLY A 301 9.00 -7.27 -3.78
CA GLY A 301 8.57 -7.98 -4.98
C GLY A 301 9.51 -9.12 -5.39
N SER A 302 10.80 -9.02 -5.04
CA SER A 302 11.77 -10.11 -5.20
C SER A 302 11.64 -11.15 -4.09
N ALA A 303 11.59 -10.71 -2.84
CA ALA A 303 11.46 -11.59 -1.66
C ALA A 303 10.22 -12.49 -1.77
N ASN A 304 9.09 -11.94 -2.21
CA ASN A 304 7.85 -12.69 -2.41
C ASN A 304 7.90 -13.73 -3.54
N ARG A 305 8.97 -13.78 -4.32
CA ARG A 305 9.21 -14.75 -5.39
C ARG A 305 10.47 -15.59 -5.16
N ASP A 306 10.97 -15.61 -3.92
CA ASP A 306 12.16 -16.38 -3.58
C ASP A 306 11.81 -17.88 -3.48
N GLU A 307 12.40 -18.66 -4.35
CA GLU A 307 12.20 -20.11 -4.42
C GLU A 307 12.66 -20.82 -3.14
N ARG A 308 13.56 -20.19 -2.38
CA ARG A 308 14.05 -20.70 -1.09
C ARG A 308 12.99 -20.68 0.01
N GLU A 309 11.99 -19.78 -0.11
CA GLU A 309 10.88 -19.62 0.84
C GLU A 309 9.59 -20.24 0.30
N PHE A 310 9.27 -20.04 -0.98
CA PHE A 310 7.96 -20.39 -1.55
C PHE A 310 7.97 -21.60 -2.51
N GLY A 311 9.12 -22.27 -2.68
CA GLY A 311 9.27 -23.43 -3.56
C GLY A 311 9.65 -23.07 -5.00
N ASP A 312 10.01 -24.09 -5.78
CA ASP A 312 10.54 -23.92 -7.14
C ASP A 312 9.60 -23.18 -8.09
N ASP A 313 8.30 -23.26 -7.82
CA ASP A 313 7.20 -22.61 -8.55
C ASP A 313 6.78 -21.25 -7.94
N ALA A 314 7.64 -20.62 -7.14
CA ALA A 314 7.37 -19.33 -6.46
C ALA A 314 6.95 -18.19 -7.41
N ALA A 315 7.26 -18.28 -8.69
CA ALA A 315 6.84 -17.30 -9.70
C ALA A 315 5.44 -17.54 -10.25
N GLU A 316 4.87 -18.75 -10.04
CA GLU A 316 3.59 -19.18 -10.59
C GLU A 316 2.44 -18.90 -9.61
N LEU A 317 1.25 -18.65 -10.18
CA LEU A 317 0.02 -18.53 -9.40
C LEU A 317 -0.48 -19.93 -9.02
N ASP A 318 -0.62 -20.15 -7.72
CA ASP A 318 -1.30 -21.29 -7.14
C ASP A 318 -2.25 -20.82 -6.03
N VAL A 319 -3.55 -20.77 -6.31
CA VAL A 319 -4.58 -20.28 -5.36
C VAL A 319 -4.76 -21.19 -4.14
N GLN A 320 -4.13 -22.36 -4.12
CA GLN A 320 -4.13 -23.29 -2.98
C GLN A 320 -2.84 -23.21 -2.14
N ARG A 321 -1.87 -22.38 -2.51
CA ARG A 321 -0.55 -22.29 -1.86
C ARG A 321 -0.60 -21.91 -0.38
N ARG A 322 -1.54 -21.07 0.06
CA ARG A 322 -1.63 -20.54 1.45
C ARG A 322 -0.28 -20.01 1.97
N PRO A 323 0.33 -19.02 1.29
CA PRO A 323 1.66 -18.56 1.64
C PRO A 323 1.67 -17.93 3.02
N ARG A 324 2.73 -18.20 3.78
CA ARG A 324 3.04 -17.51 5.03
C ARG A 324 4.22 -16.56 4.79
N ASN A 325 4.46 -15.66 5.72
CA ASN A 325 5.63 -14.77 5.70
C ASN A 325 5.76 -13.92 4.41
N ILE A 326 4.64 -13.54 3.78
CA ILE A 326 4.68 -12.65 2.61
C ILE A 326 5.21 -11.27 3.01
N MET A 327 6.09 -10.70 2.19
CA MET A 327 6.68 -9.37 2.44
C MET A 327 5.81 -8.21 1.96
N THR A 328 4.67 -8.46 1.34
CA THR A 328 3.76 -7.43 0.82
C THR A 328 3.32 -6.42 1.88
N PHE A 329 3.19 -6.86 3.11
CA PHE A 329 2.84 -6.01 4.26
C PHE A 329 4.02 -5.63 5.13
N SER A 330 5.26 -5.86 4.68
CA SER A 330 6.48 -5.74 5.49
C SER A 330 6.46 -6.69 6.71
N HIS A 331 7.36 -6.48 7.65
CA HIS A 331 7.47 -7.27 8.89
C HIS A 331 7.96 -6.38 10.04
N GLY A 332 7.84 -6.88 11.31
CA GLY A 332 8.32 -6.19 12.49
C GLY A 332 7.49 -4.97 12.89
N ALA A 333 8.14 -3.93 13.40
CA ALA A 333 7.49 -2.73 13.92
C ALA A 333 6.62 -2.04 12.86
N HIS A 334 7.05 -2.05 11.60
CA HIS A 334 6.37 -1.43 10.47
C HIS A 334 5.46 -2.38 9.67
N PHE A 335 5.04 -3.51 10.24
CA PHE A 335 4.00 -4.34 9.63
C PHE A 335 2.77 -3.49 9.27
N CYS A 336 2.23 -3.63 8.07
CA CYS A 336 1.17 -2.76 7.54
C CYS A 336 -0.03 -2.63 8.49
N LEU A 337 -0.38 -1.40 8.84
CA LEU A 337 -1.53 -1.10 9.71
C LEU A 337 -2.84 -1.53 9.05
N GLY A 338 -2.97 -1.30 7.74
CA GLY A 338 -4.17 -1.59 6.95
C GLY A 338 -4.29 -3.04 6.45
N ALA A 339 -3.40 -3.97 6.86
CA ALA A 339 -3.35 -5.32 6.30
C ALA A 339 -4.68 -6.09 6.39
N ALA A 340 -5.43 -5.96 7.48
CA ALA A 340 -6.73 -6.59 7.66
C ALA A 340 -7.79 -5.98 6.73
N ALA A 341 -7.82 -4.65 6.61
CA ALA A 341 -8.73 -3.94 5.73
C ALA A 341 -8.44 -4.22 4.25
N ALA A 342 -7.15 -4.30 3.86
CA ALA A 342 -6.75 -4.66 2.51
C ALA A 342 -7.20 -6.08 2.14
N ARG A 343 -7.03 -7.05 3.03
CA ARG A 343 -7.51 -8.43 2.82
C ARG A 343 -9.03 -8.50 2.72
N MET A 344 -9.75 -7.80 3.59
CA MET A 344 -11.21 -7.80 3.60
C MET A 344 -11.77 -7.24 2.29
N GLN A 345 -11.36 -6.03 1.89
CA GLN A 345 -11.88 -5.44 0.65
C GLN A 345 -11.48 -6.23 -0.59
N SER A 346 -10.27 -6.81 -0.62
CA SER A 346 -9.84 -7.67 -1.73
C SER A 346 -10.64 -8.97 -1.79
N ARG A 347 -10.90 -9.59 -0.65
CA ARG A 347 -11.74 -10.79 -0.55
C ARG A 347 -13.16 -10.49 -1.02
N VAL A 348 -13.76 -9.41 -0.57
CA VAL A 348 -15.12 -9.03 -0.98
C VAL A 348 -15.17 -8.74 -2.47
N ALA A 349 -14.24 -7.92 -2.99
CA ALA A 349 -14.18 -7.58 -4.40
C ALA A 349 -14.02 -8.83 -5.28
N LEU A 350 -13.11 -9.74 -4.92
CA LEU A 350 -12.87 -10.96 -5.70
C LEU A 350 -14.04 -11.93 -5.62
N THR A 351 -14.64 -12.13 -4.44
CA THR A 351 -15.82 -12.98 -4.28
C THR A 351 -16.97 -12.51 -5.15
N GLU A 352 -17.30 -11.22 -5.08
CA GLU A 352 -18.42 -10.67 -5.84
C GLU A 352 -18.15 -10.63 -7.35
N LEU A 353 -16.89 -10.36 -7.73
CA LEU A 353 -16.47 -10.36 -9.13
C LEU A 353 -16.61 -11.78 -9.74
N LEU A 354 -16.06 -12.80 -9.10
CA LEU A 354 -16.10 -14.17 -9.61
C LEU A 354 -17.52 -14.76 -9.58
N THR A 355 -18.33 -14.38 -8.61
CA THR A 355 -19.74 -14.80 -8.55
C THR A 355 -20.57 -14.24 -9.71
N ARG A 356 -20.34 -12.98 -10.11
CA ARG A 356 -21.15 -12.26 -11.09
C ARG A 356 -20.56 -12.24 -12.49
N CYS A 357 -19.25 -12.34 -12.58
CA CYS A 357 -18.49 -12.29 -13.83
C CYS A 357 -17.47 -13.45 -13.88
N PRO A 358 -17.90 -14.72 -13.81
CA PRO A 358 -16.97 -15.87 -13.74
C PRO A 358 -16.06 -15.99 -14.96
N ASP A 359 -16.53 -15.54 -16.13
CA ASP A 359 -15.84 -15.66 -17.42
C ASP A 359 -15.46 -14.31 -18.02
N PHE A 360 -14.92 -13.42 -17.18
CA PHE A 360 -14.43 -12.13 -17.64
C PHE A 360 -13.17 -12.24 -18.49
N GLU A 361 -12.93 -11.23 -19.32
CA GLU A 361 -11.70 -11.06 -20.10
C GLU A 361 -11.02 -9.73 -19.77
N VAL A 362 -9.68 -9.72 -19.82
CA VAL A 362 -8.86 -8.51 -19.73
C VAL A 362 -8.13 -8.33 -21.04
N ASP A 363 -8.21 -7.15 -21.66
CA ASP A 363 -7.34 -6.81 -22.78
C ASP A 363 -5.97 -6.37 -22.25
N GLU A 364 -5.03 -7.31 -22.18
CA GLU A 364 -3.69 -7.06 -21.65
C GLU A 364 -2.92 -6.00 -22.41
N SER A 365 -3.17 -5.86 -23.72
CA SER A 365 -2.51 -4.86 -24.58
C SER A 365 -2.96 -3.43 -24.24
N GLY A 366 -4.15 -3.29 -23.66
CA GLY A 366 -4.72 -2.02 -23.22
C GLY A 366 -4.42 -1.66 -21.77
N ILE A 367 -3.70 -2.51 -21.00
CA ILE A 367 -3.34 -2.18 -19.60
C ILE A 367 -2.34 -1.03 -19.59
N VAL A 368 -2.69 0.04 -18.91
CA VAL A 368 -1.80 1.19 -18.65
C VAL A 368 -1.24 1.11 -17.26
N TRP A 369 0.07 1.06 -17.11
CA TRP A 369 0.75 1.01 -15.81
C TRP A 369 1.22 2.39 -15.36
N ALA A 370 1.18 2.65 -14.07
CA ALA A 370 1.77 3.86 -13.49
C ALA A 370 3.29 3.86 -13.62
N GLY A 371 3.86 5.02 -13.90
CA GLY A 371 5.32 5.22 -14.04
C GLY A 371 6.10 5.33 -12.72
N GLY A 372 5.47 5.15 -11.56
CA GLY A 372 6.11 5.29 -10.25
C GLY A 372 7.12 4.18 -9.94
N SER A 373 8.10 4.49 -9.09
CA SER A 373 9.23 3.59 -8.78
C SER A 373 8.94 2.61 -7.63
N TYR A 374 7.96 2.88 -6.77
CA TYR A 374 7.73 2.10 -5.55
C TYR A 374 6.45 1.26 -5.57
N VAL A 375 5.39 1.76 -6.19
CA VAL A 375 4.10 1.07 -6.25
C VAL A 375 3.81 0.64 -7.69
N ARG A 376 3.70 -0.66 -7.89
CA ARG A 376 3.26 -1.25 -9.17
C ARG A 376 1.74 -1.33 -9.16
N ARG A 377 1.09 -0.46 -9.93
CA ARG A 377 -0.36 -0.45 -10.10
C ARG A 377 -0.77 -0.11 -11.52
N PRO A 378 -1.87 -0.67 -12.02
CA PRO A 378 -2.43 -0.20 -13.29
C PRO A 378 -3.20 1.11 -13.07
N LEU A 379 -3.15 1.98 -14.05
CA LEU A 379 -3.99 3.16 -14.20
C LEU A 379 -5.30 2.82 -14.90
N SER A 380 -5.26 1.81 -15.77
CA SER A 380 -6.40 1.31 -16.54
C SER A 380 -6.24 -0.17 -16.80
N VAL A 381 -7.34 -0.91 -16.69
CA VAL A 381 -7.44 -2.33 -17.05
C VAL A 381 -8.76 -2.52 -17.83
N PRO A 382 -8.69 -2.58 -19.17
CA PRO A 382 -9.86 -2.85 -19.98
C PRO A 382 -10.42 -4.25 -19.64
N PHE A 383 -11.68 -4.27 -19.27
CA PHE A 383 -12.39 -5.44 -18.75
C PHE A 383 -13.67 -5.68 -19.54
N ARG A 384 -13.91 -6.93 -19.91
CA ARG A 384 -15.13 -7.36 -20.60
C ARG A 384 -15.82 -8.45 -19.80
N VAL A 385 -17.14 -8.35 -19.75
CA VAL A 385 -17.98 -9.40 -19.17
C VAL A 385 -18.46 -10.25 -20.34
N SER A 386 -18.15 -11.55 -20.30
CA SER A 386 -18.73 -12.51 -21.24
C SER A 386 -20.24 -12.65 -20.96
N SER A 387 -21.02 -12.55 -22.02
CA SER A 387 -22.50 -12.63 -21.97
C SER A 387 -23.00 -14.03 -21.65
#